data_4aa0169d4774d3e15d8e3706f8599dc3
#
_entry.id   4aa0169d4774d3e15d8e3706f8599dc3
#
_cell.length_a   1.000
_cell.length_b   1.000
_cell.length_c   1.000
_cell.angle_alpha   90.00
_cell.angle_beta   90.00
_cell.angle_gamma   90.00
#
_symmetry.space_group_name_H-M   'P 1'
#
loop_
_entity.id
_entity.type
_entity.pdbx_description
1 polymer ?
#
loop_
_entity_poly.entity_id
_entity_poly.type
_entity_poly.pdbx_seq_one_letter_code
_entity_poly.pdbx_strand_id
1 'polypeptide(L)'
;GFSVYGDYAPHTAMMRSFSRGNNFPTQYPHYGGQDVKYHFMFQFLTGNLEYLGMRIDIAYNAVSSLSLWCFFIMLYSMAKRFFGSMSAGVLSVLFVVFRSGTAFFRFAYEHLQAGDLWETLAGNTAFIGYTPNENWGLWNFNVYLNQRHLGFGLLMAALVLWIFLDWVEESCAEKDKGILWLKNRFLTKKAWMFKKPNTALFAGMLLGLCSFWNGAAVIACLLILMGFAFFSDGKLDYLILAIVTVVFSEIQSKMFVWGSVVSPSVYFGFLAEKKSLPGIAVYLFEISGIVFLGVLVLLFFLKKMERAVAVSILFPTIFAFVASLTPDINVNHKYIIISYAFLAVFWGGAVSRLFHWKGAVGKILSLILALSLTITGIYDFAVILKDNDSGHRVSVNLNSGLTSWLAENLKKDDLILTPEYSINEVTMSGVMMYLGWPYYAWSAGYDTYYRAARAVEIYTTASAQVLKKTVEEEQITYILFEEGMKFEEKECREDVIADTYPLVYQSDDGRIRIYGTKE
;
A
#
# COMPACT_ATOMS: atom_id res chain seq x y z
N GLY A 1 7.89 -21.89 -2.79
CA GLY A 1 7.38 -21.06 -3.87
C GLY A 1 6.36 -20.06 -3.39
N PHE A 2 6.29 -18.92 -4.06
CA PHE A 2 5.32 -17.85 -3.76
C PHE A 2 4.56 -17.52 -5.04
N SER A 3 3.30 -17.10 -4.90
CA SER A 3 2.65 -16.30 -5.93
C SER A 3 3.15 -14.87 -5.78
N VAL A 4 3.76 -14.31 -6.82
CA VAL A 4 4.39 -12.99 -6.79
C VAL A 4 3.63 -12.02 -7.66
N TYR A 5 3.41 -10.84 -7.09
CA TYR A 5 2.77 -9.71 -7.76
C TYR A 5 3.44 -8.42 -7.29
N GLY A 6 3.65 -7.47 -8.21
CA GLY A 6 4.09 -6.12 -7.91
C GLY A 6 5.26 -6.03 -6.91
N ASP A 7 5.02 -5.46 -5.74
CA ASP A 7 6.04 -5.09 -4.74
C ASP A 7 6.65 -6.27 -3.96
N TYR A 8 6.65 -7.48 -4.50
CA TYR A 8 7.24 -8.65 -3.84
C TYR A 8 8.74 -8.45 -3.51
N ALA A 9 9.53 -8.06 -4.50
CA ALA A 9 10.99 -7.94 -4.35
C ALA A 9 11.41 -6.93 -3.27
N PRO A 10 10.88 -5.67 -3.24
CA PRO A 10 11.27 -4.71 -2.21
C PRO A 10 10.85 -5.13 -0.79
N HIS A 11 9.66 -5.73 -0.65
CA HIS A 11 9.20 -6.19 0.67
C HIS A 11 10.02 -7.36 1.19
N THR A 12 10.28 -8.36 0.36
CA THR A 12 11.04 -9.54 0.79
C THR A 12 12.52 -9.24 1.02
N ALA A 13 13.15 -8.41 0.18
CA ALA A 13 14.51 -7.93 0.43
C ALA A 13 14.63 -7.23 1.80
N MET A 14 13.67 -6.35 2.10
CA MET A 14 13.64 -5.64 3.38
C MET A 14 13.46 -6.61 4.56
N MET A 15 12.53 -7.59 4.48
CA MET A 15 12.35 -8.60 5.52
C MET A 15 13.63 -9.39 5.76
N ARG A 16 14.25 -9.87 4.67
CA ARG A 16 15.49 -10.66 4.73
C ARG A 16 16.66 -9.86 5.25
N SER A 17 16.75 -8.57 4.98
CA SER A 17 17.80 -7.70 5.52
C SER A 17 17.74 -7.60 7.04
N PHE A 18 16.57 -7.69 7.65
CA PHE A 18 16.41 -7.75 9.10
C PHE A 18 16.70 -9.14 9.67
N SER A 19 16.23 -10.21 9.00
CA SER A 19 16.42 -11.57 9.50
C SER A 19 17.85 -12.11 9.31
N ARG A 20 18.56 -11.66 8.30
CA ARG A 20 19.88 -12.16 7.92
C ARG A 20 20.98 -11.11 7.96
N GLY A 21 20.69 -9.88 7.60
CA GLY A 21 21.66 -8.82 7.34
C GLY A 21 21.92 -7.86 8.48
N ASN A 22 21.23 -7.94 9.63
CA ASN A 22 21.36 -6.99 10.74
C ASN A 22 21.23 -5.51 10.29
N ASN A 23 20.16 -5.17 9.58
CA ASN A 23 19.95 -3.89 8.93
C ASN A 23 19.62 -2.74 9.92
N PHE A 24 20.60 -2.35 10.74
CA PHE A 24 20.54 -1.20 11.65
C PHE A 24 21.87 -0.43 11.69
N PRO A 25 21.89 0.92 11.50
CA PRO A 25 20.78 1.78 11.05
C PRO A 25 20.16 1.28 9.76
N THR A 26 18.84 1.53 9.58
CA THR A 26 18.08 0.86 8.51
C THR A 26 18.38 1.47 7.15
N GLN A 27 18.84 0.64 6.22
CA GLN A 27 19.07 0.98 4.82
C GLN A 27 18.00 0.35 3.93
N TYR A 28 17.86 0.86 2.71
CA TYR A 28 16.98 0.29 1.71
C TYR A 28 17.74 -0.75 0.85
N PRO A 29 17.44 -2.06 0.92
CA PRO A 29 18.26 -3.08 0.27
C PRO A 29 18.44 -2.92 -1.24
N HIS A 30 17.47 -2.34 -1.95
CA HIS A 30 17.58 -2.06 -3.38
C HIS A 30 18.34 -0.75 -3.71
N TYR A 31 18.77 -0.03 -2.69
CA TYR A 31 19.60 1.18 -2.81
C TYR A 31 20.49 1.31 -1.57
N GLY A 32 21.33 0.30 -1.33
CA GLY A 32 22.19 0.19 -0.16
C GLY A 32 23.17 1.38 -0.01
N GLY A 33 23.70 1.57 1.18
CA GLY A 33 24.59 2.69 1.52
C GLY A 33 23.83 3.99 1.82
N GLN A 34 22.51 4.01 1.79
CA GLN A 34 21.69 5.15 2.17
C GLN A 34 20.53 4.73 3.08
N ASP A 35 20.11 5.66 3.95
CA ASP A 35 19.03 5.42 4.88
C ASP A 35 17.71 5.11 4.17
N VAL A 36 16.89 4.30 4.83
CA VAL A 36 15.56 3.94 4.31
C VAL A 36 14.68 5.19 4.20
N LYS A 37 14.09 5.38 3.03
CA LYS A 37 13.10 6.44 2.76
C LYS A 37 11.67 5.92 2.70
N TYR A 38 11.40 4.74 3.23
CA TYR A 38 10.11 4.06 3.17
C TYR A 38 9.72 3.52 4.55
N HIS A 39 8.43 3.34 4.79
CA HIS A 39 7.97 2.71 6.03
C HIS A 39 8.33 1.22 6.02
N PHE A 40 8.87 0.71 7.12
CA PHE A 40 9.46 -0.62 7.15
C PHE A 40 9.09 -1.47 8.38
N MET A 41 8.29 -0.96 9.31
CA MET A 41 7.98 -1.67 10.56
C MET A 41 7.24 -2.98 10.33
N PHE A 42 6.44 -3.08 9.27
CA PHE A 42 5.81 -4.34 8.87
C PHE A 42 6.86 -5.39 8.45
N GLN A 43 7.80 -5.00 7.62
CA GLN A 43 8.90 -5.84 7.15
C GLN A 43 9.85 -6.19 8.29
N PHE A 44 10.09 -5.25 9.20
CA PHE A 44 10.88 -5.47 10.41
C PHE A 44 10.24 -6.54 11.30
N LEU A 45 8.94 -6.44 11.61
CA LEU A 45 8.24 -7.46 12.40
C LEU A 45 8.31 -8.83 11.70
N THR A 46 8.04 -8.88 10.40
CA THR A 46 8.06 -10.13 9.64
C THR A 46 9.47 -10.75 9.60
N GLY A 47 10.51 -9.93 9.38
CA GLY A 47 11.90 -10.36 9.41
C GLY A 47 12.35 -10.88 10.79
N ASN A 48 11.90 -10.24 11.88
CA ASN A 48 12.17 -10.73 13.24
C ASN A 48 11.46 -12.06 13.52
N LEU A 49 10.24 -12.26 13.04
CA LEU A 49 9.58 -13.56 13.15
C LEU A 49 10.33 -14.65 12.38
N GLU A 50 10.89 -14.31 11.22
CA GLU A 50 11.78 -15.22 10.48
C GLU A 50 13.07 -15.51 11.26
N TYR A 51 13.71 -14.49 11.84
CA TYR A 51 14.89 -14.67 12.68
C TYR A 51 14.64 -15.59 13.87
N LEU A 52 13.43 -15.54 14.45
CA LEU A 52 12.99 -16.42 15.52
C LEU A 52 12.59 -17.83 15.07
N GLY A 53 12.78 -18.16 13.78
CA GLY A 53 12.58 -19.51 13.23
C GLY A 53 11.26 -19.74 12.48
N MET A 54 10.42 -18.70 12.31
CA MET A 54 9.22 -18.83 11.46
C MET A 54 9.62 -18.75 9.99
N ARG A 55 9.06 -19.61 9.13
CA ARG A 55 9.29 -19.48 7.68
C ARG A 55 8.77 -18.12 7.19
N ILE A 56 9.53 -17.46 6.32
CA ILE A 56 9.22 -16.11 5.83
C ILE A 56 7.82 -16.01 5.18
N ASP A 57 7.40 -17.02 4.42
CA ASP A 57 6.08 -17.07 3.80
C ASP A 57 4.95 -17.15 4.84
N ILE A 58 5.16 -17.92 5.91
CA ILE A 58 4.21 -18.02 7.03
C ILE A 58 4.19 -16.70 7.81
N ALA A 59 5.35 -16.14 8.16
CA ALA A 59 5.44 -14.88 8.89
C ALA A 59 4.75 -13.74 8.14
N TYR A 60 5.02 -13.62 6.84
CA TYR A 60 4.43 -12.58 5.99
C TYR A 60 2.90 -12.73 5.88
N ASN A 61 2.41 -13.95 5.64
CA ASN A 61 0.98 -14.20 5.56
C ASN A 61 0.29 -14.05 6.93
N ALA A 62 0.89 -14.51 8.03
CA ALA A 62 0.31 -14.41 9.36
C ALA A 62 0.10 -12.96 9.79
N VAL A 63 1.13 -12.10 9.67
CA VAL A 63 1.03 -10.70 10.07
C VAL A 63 0.00 -9.96 9.21
N SER A 64 0.01 -10.17 7.89
CA SER A 64 -0.94 -9.51 6.98
C SER A 64 -2.38 -9.99 7.20
N SER A 65 -2.59 -11.32 7.32
CA SER A 65 -3.93 -11.88 7.50
C SER A 65 -4.53 -11.51 8.86
N LEU A 66 -3.74 -11.52 9.92
CA LEU A 66 -4.21 -11.12 11.26
C LEU A 66 -4.61 -9.63 11.27
N SER A 67 -3.79 -8.77 10.68
CA SER A 67 -4.07 -7.33 10.59
C SER A 67 -5.38 -7.07 9.84
N LEU A 68 -5.56 -7.74 8.71
CA LEU A 68 -6.75 -7.58 7.87
C LEU A 68 -7.99 -8.16 8.55
N TRP A 69 -7.88 -9.32 9.22
CA TRP A 69 -8.96 -9.90 10.00
C TRP A 69 -9.43 -8.95 11.10
N CYS A 70 -8.51 -8.39 11.89
CA CYS A 70 -8.86 -7.42 12.92
C CYS A 70 -9.52 -6.16 12.33
N PHE A 71 -9.06 -5.69 11.18
CA PHE A 71 -9.72 -4.60 10.47
C PHE A 71 -11.17 -4.96 10.06
N PHE A 72 -11.41 -6.16 9.56
CA PHE A 72 -12.77 -6.62 9.23
C PHE A 72 -13.68 -6.70 10.46
N ILE A 73 -13.16 -7.11 11.62
CA ILE A 73 -13.89 -7.07 12.88
C ILE A 73 -14.27 -5.62 13.25
N MET A 74 -13.38 -4.66 13.03
CA MET A 74 -13.67 -3.24 13.27
C MET A 74 -14.74 -2.70 12.32
N LEU A 75 -14.68 -3.02 11.03
CA LEU A 75 -15.72 -2.65 10.07
C LEU A 75 -17.09 -3.24 10.44
N TYR A 76 -17.12 -4.53 10.76
CA TYR A 76 -18.34 -5.20 11.26
C TYR A 76 -18.90 -4.47 12.47
N SER A 77 -18.04 -4.14 13.44
CA SER A 77 -18.43 -3.46 14.68
C SER A 77 -18.97 -2.06 14.42
N MET A 78 -18.32 -1.30 13.53
CA MET A 78 -18.80 0.02 13.10
C MET A 78 -20.17 -0.06 12.44
N ALA A 79 -20.38 -0.98 11.51
CA ALA A 79 -21.67 -1.18 10.85
C ALA A 79 -22.76 -1.58 11.85
N LYS A 80 -22.44 -2.48 12.78
CA LYS A 80 -23.37 -2.88 13.86
C LYS A 80 -23.70 -1.70 14.77
N ARG A 81 -22.74 -0.84 15.12
CA ARG A 81 -22.98 0.37 15.91
C ARG A 81 -23.94 1.35 15.21
N PHE A 82 -23.75 1.59 13.92
CA PHE A 82 -24.58 2.55 13.17
C PHE A 82 -25.98 2.00 12.87
N PHE A 83 -26.08 0.75 12.48
CA PHE A 83 -27.30 0.20 11.93
C PHE A 83 -28.04 -0.77 12.88
N GLY A 84 -27.41 -1.18 13.98
CA GLY A 84 -27.99 -2.14 14.94
C GLY A 84 -28.22 -3.54 14.36
N SER A 85 -27.57 -3.87 13.22
CA SER A 85 -27.83 -5.08 12.44
C SER A 85 -26.56 -5.90 12.22
N MET A 86 -26.62 -7.21 12.49
CA MET A 86 -25.54 -8.14 12.18
C MET A 86 -25.36 -8.31 10.66
N SER A 87 -26.46 -8.33 9.90
CA SER A 87 -26.39 -8.42 8.44
C SER A 87 -25.70 -7.21 7.81
N ALA A 88 -25.91 -5.99 8.36
CA ALA A 88 -25.15 -4.81 7.93
C ALA A 88 -23.66 -4.99 8.17
N GLY A 89 -23.26 -5.57 9.30
CA GLY A 89 -21.85 -5.86 9.61
C GLY A 89 -21.23 -6.86 8.63
N VAL A 90 -21.91 -7.98 8.39
CA VAL A 90 -21.43 -9.01 7.45
C VAL A 90 -21.33 -8.47 6.02
N LEU A 91 -22.36 -7.76 5.55
CA LEU A 91 -22.37 -7.16 4.22
C LEU A 91 -21.27 -6.11 4.06
N SER A 92 -20.99 -5.31 5.08
CA SER A 92 -19.90 -4.34 5.05
C SER A 92 -18.53 -5.02 4.84
N VAL A 93 -18.29 -6.14 5.49
CA VAL A 93 -17.08 -6.93 5.28
C VAL A 93 -17.04 -7.53 3.88
N LEU A 94 -18.14 -8.13 3.40
CA LEU A 94 -18.21 -8.71 2.06
C LEU A 94 -17.96 -7.68 0.95
N PHE A 95 -18.44 -6.43 1.11
CA PHE A 95 -18.25 -5.35 0.15
C PHE A 95 -16.83 -4.79 0.13
N VAL A 96 -16.04 -5.08 1.15
CA VAL A 96 -14.59 -4.84 1.15
C VAL A 96 -13.84 -6.07 0.65
N VAL A 97 -14.20 -7.27 1.10
CA VAL A 97 -13.56 -8.51 0.63
C VAL A 97 -13.66 -8.61 -0.89
N PHE A 98 -14.83 -8.36 -1.47
CA PHE A 98 -15.06 -8.37 -2.91
C PHE A 98 -15.30 -6.94 -3.42
N ARG A 99 -14.33 -6.41 -4.16
CA ARG A 99 -14.43 -5.05 -4.66
C ARG A 99 -15.61 -4.83 -5.61
N SER A 100 -16.18 -3.65 -5.56
CA SER A 100 -17.04 -3.09 -6.60
C SER A 100 -16.20 -2.49 -7.74
N GLY A 101 -16.79 -2.42 -8.93
CA GLY A 101 -16.20 -1.78 -10.09
C GLY A 101 -17.06 -2.03 -11.33
N THR A 102 -16.81 -1.29 -12.41
CA THR A 102 -17.50 -1.51 -13.69
C THR A 102 -16.79 -2.51 -14.59
N ALA A 103 -15.55 -2.88 -14.27
CA ALA A 103 -14.70 -3.70 -15.13
C ALA A 103 -15.33 -5.04 -15.52
N PHE A 104 -15.91 -5.79 -14.56
CA PHE A 104 -16.58 -7.06 -14.88
C PHE A 104 -17.76 -6.87 -15.85
N PHE A 105 -18.58 -5.85 -15.65
CA PHE A 105 -19.75 -5.62 -16.50
C PHE A 105 -19.35 -5.25 -17.93
N ARG A 106 -18.31 -4.42 -18.06
CA ARG A 106 -17.76 -4.03 -19.36
C ARG A 106 -17.16 -5.23 -20.08
N PHE A 107 -16.31 -5.98 -19.40
CA PHE A 107 -15.71 -7.20 -19.91
C PHE A 107 -16.76 -8.24 -20.34
N ALA A 108 -17.75 -8.51 -19.48
CA ALA A 108 -18.82 -9.44 -19.81
C ALA A 108 -19.68 -8.98 -20.98
N TYR A 109 -19.95 -7.68 -21.09
CA TYR A 109 -20.69 -7.12 -22.22
C TYR A 109 -19.94 -7.26 -23.55
N GLU A 110 -18.64 -6.93 -23.57
CA GLU A 110 -17.80 -7.04 -24.76
C GLU A 110 -17.72 -8.49 -25.27
N HIS A 111 -17.52 -9.44 -24.38
CA HIS A 111 -17.45 -10.87 -24.72
C HIS A 111 -18.81 -11.51 -25.02
N LEU A 112 -19.90 -10.96 -24.46
CA LEU A 112 -21.24 -11.33 -24.86
C LEU A 112 -21.53 -10.92 -26.31
N GLN A 113 -21.10 -9.73 -26.72
CA GLN A 113 -21.23 -9.25 -28.10
C GLN A 113 -20.34 -10.05 -29.07
N ALA A 114 -19.16 -10.47 -28.63
CA ALA A 114 -18.26 -11.33 -29.39
C ALA A 114 -18.70 -12.79 -29.48
N GLY A 115 -19.61 -13.21 -28.60
CA GLY A 115 -20.13 -14.59 -28.57
C GLY A 115 -19.23 -15.61 -27.86
N ASP A 116 -18.16 -15.13 -27.17
CA ASP A 116 -17.15 -15.97 -26.52
C ASP A 116 -17.11 -15.83 -24.98
N LEU A 117 -18.18 -15.27 -24.39
CA LEU A 117 -18.23 -14.92 -22.97
C LEU A 117 -17.81 -16.07 -22.03
N TRP A 118 -18.39 -17.26 -22.20
CA TRP A 118 -18.14 -18.37 -21.27
C TRP A 118 -16.73 -18.94 -21.40
N GLU A 119 -16.21 -19.01 -22.61
CA GLU A 119 -14.85 -19.45 -22.88
C GLU A 119 -13.83 -18.46 -22.27
N THR A 120 -14.07 -17.17 -22.50
CA THR A 120 -13.20 -16.11 -21.97
C THR A 120 -13.27 -16.00 -20.46
N LEU A 121 -14.45 -16.04 -19.85
CA LEU A 121 -14.57 -16.05 -18.38
C LEU A 121 -13.85 -17.26 -17.75
N ALA A 122 -13.92 -18.42 -18.40
CA ALA A 122 -13.26 -19.62 -17.91
C ALA A 122 -11.74 -19.61 -18.15
N GLY A 123 -11.28 -19.08 -19.27
CA GLY A 123 -9.86 -19.10 -19.69
C GLY A 123 -9.01 -17.93 -19.21
N ASN A 124 -9.62 -16.76 -18.92
CA ASN A 124 -8.88 -15.56 -18.58
C ASN A 124 -8.13 -15.70 -17.25
N THR A 125 -6.83 -15.38 -17.28
CA THR A 125 -5.92 -15.37 -16.12
C THR A 125 -5.36 -13.98 -15.81
N ALA A 126 -5.79 -12.94 -16.56
CA ALA A 126 -5.36 -11.57 -16.36
C ALA A 126 -6.41 -10.74 -15.61
N PHE A 127 -5.94 -9.86 -14.73
CA PHE A 127 -6.82 -8.84 -14.12
C PHE A 127 -7.37 -7.93 -15.21
N ILE A 128 -8.65 -7.59 -15.08
CA ILE A 128 -9.34 -6.69 -16.01
C ILE A 128 -9.38 -5.27 -15.44
N GLY A 129 -9.14 -4.28 -16.32
CA GLY A 129 -9.21 -2.86 -15.99
C GLY A 129 -9.31 -2.03 -17.26
N TYR A 130 -10.05 -0.92 -17.18
CA TYR A 130 -10.37 -0.05 -18.32
C TYR A 130 -9.93 1.41 -18.07
N THR A 131 -9.34 1.67 -16.91
CA THR A 131 -8.78 2.96 -16.52
C THR A 131 -7.33 2.82 -16.08
N PRO A 132 -6.55 3.91 -16.01
CA PRO A 132 -5.19 3.83 -15.49
C PRO A 132 -5.14 3.17 -14.11
N ASN A 133 -4.35 2.11 -14.00
CA ASN A 133 -4.12 1.32 -12.78
C ASN A 133 -5.35 0.59 -12.20
N GLU A 134 -6.45 0.48 -12.94
CA GLU A 134 -7.62 -0.28 -12.48
C GLU A 134 -7.34 -1.79 -12.41
N ASN A 135 -6.50 -2.31 -13.30
CA ASN A 135 -6.08 -3.71 -13.32
C ASN A 135 -5.30 -4.13 -12.05
N TRP A 136 -4.77 -3.19 -11.27
CA TRP A 136 -4.25 -3.49 -9.93
C TRP A 136 -5.37 -3.81 -8.94
N GLY A 137 -6.60 -3.59 -9.32
CA GLY A 137 -7.77 -3.63 -8.47
C GLY A 137 -7.78 -2.50 -7.45
N LEU A 138 -8.94 -1.90 -7.24
CA LEU A 138 -9.07 -0.88 -6.21
C LEU A 138 -8.83 -1.44 -4.80
N TRP A 139 -9.05 -2.75 -4.63
CA TRP A 139 -8.90 -3.42 -3.34
C TRP A 139 -8.13 -4.74 -3.46
N ASN A 140 -8.65 -5.74 -4.18
CA ASN A 140 -8.19 -7.13 -4.12
C ASN A 140 -6.70 -7.29 -4.42
N PHE A 141 -6.27 -6.92 -5.61
CA PHE A 141 -4.87 -7.07 -6.01
C PHE A 141 -3.95 -6.19 -5.16
N ASN A 142 -4.33 -4.93 -4.98
CA ASN A 142 -3.48 -3.96 -4.29
C ASN A 142 -3.32 -4.27 -2.80
N VAL A 143 -4.36 -4.75 -2.11
CA VAL A 143 -4.31 -5.01 -0.67
C VAL A 143 -3.91 -6.44 -0.34
N TYR A 144 -4.49 -7.43 -1.00
CA TYR A 144 -4.23 -8.83 -0.65
C TYR A 144 -2.90 -9.35 -1.17
N LEU A 145 -2.45 -8.90 -2.32
CA LEU A 145 -1.25 -9.41 -2.97
C LEU A 145 -0.07 -8.45 -2.89
N ASN A 146 -0.31 -7.16 -3.02
CA ASN A 146 0.75 -6.16 -3.19
C ASN A 146 1.04 -5.38 -1.90
N GLN A 147 0.11 -4.55 -1.45
CA GLN A 147 0.27 -3.63 -0.31
C GLN A 147 -0.23 -4.24 1.02
N ARG A 148 0.20 -5.45 1.36
CA ARG A 148 -0.32 -6.24 2.50
C ARG A 148 -0.19 -5.53 3.86
N HIS A 149 0.80 -4.65 4.02
CA HIS A 149 0.98 -3.82 5.22
C HIS A 149 -0.11 -2.76 5.40
N LEU A 150 -0.91 -2.46 4.36
CA LEU A 150 -2.04 -1.54 4.45
C LEU A 150 -3.12 -2.05 5.41
N GLY A 151 -3.29 -3.37 5.52
CA GLY A 151 -4.25 -3.97 6.46
C GLY A 151 -4.02 -3.53 7.91
N PHE A 152 -2.76 -3.45 8.35
CA PHE A 152 -2.43 -2.94 9.69
C PHE A 152 -2.75 -1.44 9.82
N GLY A 153 -2.40 -0.63 8.83
CA GLY A 153 -2.71 0.80 8.83
C GLY A 153 -4.23 1.06 8.91
N LEU A 154 -5.02 0.29 8.17
CA LEU A 154 -6.48 0.34 8.20
C LEU A 154 -7.06 -0.04 9.57
N LEU A 155 -6.51 -1.08 10.21
CA LEU A 155 -6.87 -1.47 11.56
C LEU A 155 -6.65 -0.32 12.55
N MET A 156 -5.46 0.30 12.51
CA MET A 156 -5.11 1.39 13.41
C MET A 156 -5.98 2.62 13.17
N ALA A 157 -6.22 2.98 11.91
CA ALA A 157 -7.16 4.03 11.55
C ALA A 157 -8.57 3.74 12.08
N ALA A 158 -9.07 2.51 11.88
CA ALA A 158 -10.39 2.10 12.37
C ALA A 158 -10.51 2.19 13.90
N LEU A 159 -9.48 1.81 14.65
CA LEU A 159 -9.44 1.93 16.12
C LEU A 159 -9.52 3.39 16.55
N VAL A 160 -8.72 4.26 15.96
CA VAL A 160 -8.72 5.69 16.30
C VAL A 160 -10.04 6.35 15.91
N LEU A 161 -10.56 6.07 14.72
CA LEU A 161 -11.87 6.57 14.30
C LEU A 161 -12.97 6.07 15.23
N TRP A 162 -12.96 4.81 15.64
CA TRP A 162 -13.92 4.23 16.61
C TRP A 162 -13.96 5.02 17.93
N ILE A 163 -12.78 5.35 18.46
CA ILE A 163 -12.67 6.15 19.70
C ILE A 163 -13.37 7.51 19.52
N PHE A 164 -13.17 8.17 18.39
CA PHE A 164 -13.71 9.52 18.14
C PHE A 164 -15.16 9.55 17.64
N LEU A 165 -15.78 8.40 17.38
CA LEU A 165 -17.21 8.33 17.05
C LEU A 165 -18.09 8.91 18.17
N ASP A 166 -17.67 8.76 19.45
CA ASP A 166 -18.42 9.32 20.60
C ASP A 166 -18.56 10.84 20.50
N TRP A 167 -17.51 11.54 20.08
CA TRP A 167 -17.56 13.01 19.89
C TRP A 167 -18.57 13.42 18.81
N VAL A 168 -18.60 12.67 17.72
CA VAL A 168 -19.55 12.91 16.62
C VAL A 168 -20.97 12.59 17.05
N GLU A 169 -21.18 11.46 17.74
CA GLU A 169 -22.48 11.00 18.21
C GLU A 169 -23.12 12.02 19.18
N GLU A 170 -22.39 12.41 20.22
CA GLU A 170 -22.84 13.41 21.21
C GLU A 170 -23.21 14.73 20.54
N SER A 171 -22.37 15.20 19.58
CA SER A 171 -22.61 16.46 18.88
C SER A 171 -23.76 16.39 17.89
N CYS A 172 -24.00 15.22 17.30
CA CYS A 172 -25.11 15.00 16.39
C CYS A 172 -26.46 14.84 17.10
N ALA A 173 -26.47 14.53 18.40
CA ALA A 173 -27.69 14.49 19.21
C ALA A 173 -28.36 15.87 19.39
N GLU A 174 -27.60 16.96 19.22
CA GLU A 174 -28.13 18.32 19.29
C GLU A 174 -29.07 18.64 18.12
N LYS A 175 -30.13 19.43 18.42
CA LYS A 175 -31.21 19.71 17.45
C LYS A 175 -30.96 20.97 16.59
N ASP A 176 -29.82 21.61 16.75
CA ASP A 176 -29.49 22.85 16.03
C ASP A 176 -29.43 22.63 14.52
N LYS A 177 -29.87 23.65 13.77
CA LYS A 177 -29.91 23.65 12.30
C LYS A 177 -29.42 24.98 11.72
N GLY A 178 -28.99 24.96 10.48
CA GLY A 178 -28.61 26.14 9.70
C GLY A 178 -27.50 26.97 10.38
N ILE A 179 -27.69 28.28 10.41
CA ILE A 179 -26.72 29.26 10.96
C ILE A 179 -26.45 29.00 12.44
N LEU A 180 -27.47 28.64 13.23
CA LEU A 180 -27.30 28.33 14.65
C LEU A 180 -26.37 27.14 14.85
N TRP A 181 -26.50 26.07 14.04
CA TRP A 181 -25.59 24.93 14.05
C TRP A 181 -24.15 25.37 13.75
N LEU A 182 -23.92 26.19 12.70
CA LEU A 182 -22.58 26.70 12.38
C LEU A 182 -22.01 27.53 13.54
N LYS A 183 -22.80 28.44 14.11
CA LYS A 183 -22.37 29.24 15.27
C LYS A 183 -21.97 28.36 16.44
N ASN A 184 -22.77 27.36 16.79
CA ASN A 184 -22.50 26.47 17.90
C ASN A 184 -21.28 25.56 17.64
N ARG A 185 -21.04 25.15 16.41
CA ARG A 185 -19.88 24.28 16.05
C ARG A 185 -18.56 25.04 15.93
N PHE A 186 -18.56 26.36 15.71
CA PHE A 186 -17.31 27.06 15.45
C PHE A 186 -17.05 28.25 16.37
N LEU A 187 -18.09 28.92 16.88
CA LEU A 187 -17.95 30.19 17.60
C LEU A 187 -18.21 30.09 19.10
N THR A 188 -18.58 28.92 19.62
CA THR A 188 -18.83 28.76 21.06
C THR A 188 -17.59 28.19 21.77
N LYS A 189 -17.47 28.52 23.08
CA LYS A 189 -16.43 27.93 23.95
C LYS A 189 -16.54 26.42 23.99
N LYS A 190 -17.77 25.87 23.98
CA LYS A 190 -18.02 24.42 23.97
C LYS A 190 -17.39 23.73 22.77
N ALA A 191 -17.41 24.35 21.58
CA ALA A 191 -16.82 23.79 20.37
C ALA A 191 -15.30 23.55 20.48
N TRP A 192 -14.61 24.39 21.26
CA TRP A 192 -13.16 24.43 21.38
C TRP A 192 -12.62 23.94 22.72
N MET A 193 -13.47 23.51 23.65
CA MET A 193 -13.00 22.98 24.92
C MET A 193 -12.46 21.52 24.78
N PHE A 194 -11.65 21.12 25.73
CA PHE A 194 -11.26 19.73 25.89
C PHE A 194 -12.42 18.91 26.44
N LYS A 195 -12.63 17.73 25.90
CA LYS A 195 -13.57 16.72 26.44
C LYS A 195 -12.84 15.59 27.12
N LYS A 196 -11.92 14.93 26.41
CA LYS A 196 -11.15 13.78 26.88
C LYS A 196 -9.68 13.89 26.39
N PRO A 197 -8.89 14.85 26.90
CA PRO A 197 -7.55 15.14 26.36
C PRO A 197 -6.58 13.94 26.50
N ASN A 198 -6.68 13.15 27.57
CA ASN A 198 -5.85 11.94 27.73
C ASN A 198 -6.15 10.89 26.69
N THR A 199 -7.41 10.72 26.30
CA THR A 199 -7.81 9.80 25.22
C THR A 199 -7.28 10.30 23.87
N ALA A 200 -7.35 11.60 23.62
CA ALA A 200 -6.81 12.22 22.41
C ALA A 200 -5.28 12.08 22.34
N LEU A 201 -4.58 12.31 23.45
CA LEU A 201 -3.14 12.11 23.58
C LEU A 201 -2.76 10.66 23.23
N PHE A 202 -3.41 9.69 23.89
CA PHE A 202 -3.14 8.26 23.63
C PHE A 202 -3.43 7.87 22.18
N ALA A 203 -4.56 8.28 21.62
CA ALA A 203 -4.91 8.01 20.24
C ALA A 203 -3.92 8.66 19.25
N GLY A 204 -3.42 9.86 19.55
CA GLY A 204 -2.39 10.52 18.78
C GLY A 204 -1.04 9.81 18.82
N MET A 205 -0.63 9.31 19.98
CA MET A 205 0.57 8.47 20.11
C MET A 205 0.43 7.19 19.29
N LEU A 206 -0.70 6.50 19.42
CA LEU A 206 -0.98 5.26 18.71
C LEU A 206 -0.92 5.48 17.18
N LEU A 207 -1.57 6.54 16.69
CA LEU A 207 -1.60 6.85 15.27
C LEU A 207 -0.22 7.30 14.76
N GLY A 208 0.50 8.11 15.53
CA GLY A 208 1.85 8.55 15.19
C GLY A 208 2.84 7.41 15.08
N LEU A 209 2.79 6.45 16.02
CA LEU A 209 3.62 5.24 15.96
C LEU A 209 3.29 4.34 14.76
N CYS A 210 2.10 4.48 14.17
CA CYS A 210 1.72 3.74 12.96
C CYS A 210 2.35 4.29 11.67
N SER A 211 3.00 5.46 11.69
CA SER A 211 3.53 6.14 10.49
C SER A 211 4.53 5.28 9.72
N PHE A 212 5.41 4.55 10.40
CA PHE A 212 6.37 3.62 9.80
C PHE A 212 5.81 2.22 9.49
N TRP A 213 4.54 1.97 9.84
CA TRP A 213 3.79 0.81 9.34
C TRP A 213 3.07 1.14 8.04
N ASN A 214 2.36 2.26 7.99
CA ASN A 214 1.70 2.77 6.79
C ASN A 214 1.36 4.26 6.92
N GLY A 215 2.21 5.12 6.38
CA GLY A 215 2.02 6.58 6.45
C GLY A 215 0.75 7.08 5.75
N ALA A 216 0.34 6.44 4.65
CA ALA A 216 -0.88 6.82 3.93
C ALA A 216 -2.14 6.61 4.79
N ALA A 217 -2.19 5.52 5.57
CA ALA A 217 -3.31 5.27 6.49
C ALA A 217 -3.37 6.31 7.63
N VAL A 218 -2.22 6.75 8.14
CA VAL A 218 -2.14 7.82 9.15
C VAL A 218 -2.69 9.13 8.60
N ILE A 219 -2.24 9.55 7.42
CA ILE A 219 -2.70 10.78 6.76
C ILE A 219 -4.21 10.69 6.47
N ALA A 220 -4.68 9.57 5.91
CA ALA A 220 -6.11 9.38 5.65
C ALA A 220 -6.94 9.43 6.94
N CYS A 221 -6.47 8.83 8.04
CA CYS A 221 -7.12 8.91 9.34
C CYS A 221 -7.22 10.36 9.84
N LEU A 222 -6.14 11.15 9.74
CA LEU A 222 -6.14 12.56 10.10
C LEU A 222 -7.13 13.37 9.25
N LEU A 223 -7.22 13.10 7.95
CA LEU A 223 -8.19 13.74 7.06
C LEU A 223 -9.64 13.41 7.45
N ILE A 224 -9.94 12.15 7.79
CA ILE A 224 -11.27 11.74 8.27
C ILE A 224 -11.56 12.41 9.62
N LEU A 225 -10.60 12.45 10.53
CA LEU A 225 -10.74 13.11 11.84
C LEU A 225 -10.91 14.63 11.71
N MET A 226 -10.31 15.26 10.71
CA MET A 226 -10.60 16.67 10.36
C MET A 226 -12.08 16.85 10.01
N GLY A 227 -12.66 15.92 9.25
CA GLY A 227 -14.10 15.88 9.01
C GLY A 227 -14.91 15.68 10.30
N PHE A 228 -14.51 14.76 11.16
CA PHE A 228 -15.15 14.57 12.47
C PHE A 228 -15.10 15.86 13.31
N ALA A 229 -13.96 16.54 13.37
CA ALA A 229 -13.80 17.80 14.06
C ALA A 229 -14.71 18.90 13.51
N PHE A 230 -14.99 18.88 12.18
CA PHE A 230 -15.96 19.81 11.58
C PHE A 230 -17.37 19.59 12.15
N PHE A 231 -17.79 18.33 12.33
CA PHE A 231 -19.14 17.97 12.76
C PHE A 231 -19.32 17.91 14.29
N SER A 232 -18.24 17.94 15.09
CA SER A 232 -18.29 17.73 16.54
C SER A 232 -17.72 18.90 17.36
N ASP A 233 -18.06 18.90 18.65
CA ASP A 233 -17.42 19.74 19.67
C ASP A 233 -16.14 19.09 20.19
N GLY A 234 -15.38 19.82 20.98
CA GLY A 234 -14.13 19.33 21.56
C GLY A 234 -12.97 19.34 20.56
N LYS A 235 -12.90 20.38 19.71
CA LYS A 235 -11.89 20.52 18.66
C LYS A 235 -10.46 20.51 19.17
N LEU A 236 -10.23 20.91 20.44
CA LEU A 236 -8.90 20.84 21.04
C LEU A 236 -8.42 19.40 21.24
N ASP A 237 -9.32 18.42 21.45
CA ASP A 237 -8.93 17.01 21.50
C ASP A 237 -8.40 16.52 20.14
N TYR A 238 -9.07 16.91 19.03
CA TYR A 238 -8.59 16.60 17.68
C TYR A 238 -7.25 17.28 17.37
N LEU A 239 -7.07 18.51 17.86
CA LEU A 239 -5.82 19.25 17.69
C LEU A 239 -4.68 18.58 18.46
N ILE A 240 -4.90 18.16 19.71
CA ILE A 240 -3.91 17.39 20.48
C ILE A 240 -3.57 16.10 19.73
N LEU A 241 -4.57 15.33 19.30
CA LEU A 241 -4.34 14.11 18.54
C LEU A 241 -3.46 14.39 17.32
N ALA A 242 -3.81 15.39 16.51
CA ALA A 242 -3.05 15.71 15.29
C ALA A 242 -1.60 16.14 15.61
N ILE A 243 -1.40 17.02 16.59
CA ILE A 243 -0.05 17.46 17.00
C ILE A 243 0.77 16.27 17.49
N VAL A 244 0.20 15.44 18.37
CA VAL A 244 0.90 14.28 18.93
C VAL A 244 1.22 13.26 17.84
N THR A 245 0.29 13.02 16.91
CA THR A 245 0.55 12.16 15.74
C THR A 245 1.74 12.65 14.93
N VAL A 246 1.78 13.94 14.60
CA VAL A 246 2.89 14.53 13.85
C VAL A 246 4.20 14.44 14.64
N VAL A 247 4.19 14.78 15.93
CA VAL A 247 5.39 14.71 16.79
C VAL A 247 5.96 13.30 16.84
N PHE A 248 5.13 12.27 17.05
CA PHE A 248 5.61 10.89 17.07
C PHE A 248 6.07 10.40 15.70
N SER A 249 5.42 10.83 14.62
CA SER A 249 5.87 10.56 13.26
C SER A 249 7.23 11.20 12.97
N GLU A 250 7.43 12.46 13.37
CA GLU A 250 8.69 13.19 13.22
C GLU A 250 9.82 12.60 14.06
N ILE A 251 9.53 12.16 15.29
CA ILE A 251 10.53 11.46 16.12
C ILE A 251 11.02 10.21 15.40
N GLN A 252 10.11 9.37 14.89
CA GLN A 252 10.49 8.17 14.13
C GLN A 252 11.26 8.54 12.85
N SER A 253 10.79 9.56 12.11
CA SER A 253 11.48 10.02 10.91
C SER A 253 12.93 10.43 11.22
N LYS A 254 13.16 11.22 12.26
CA LYS A 254 14.51 11.63 12.66
C LYS A 254 15.37 10.50 13.21
N MET A 255 14.77 9.43 13.73
CA MET A 255 15.51 8.26 14.20
C MET A 255 15.97 7.35 13.05
N PHE A 256 15.20 7.28 11.97
CA PHE A 256 15.36 6.25 10.95
C PHE A 256 15.68 6.80 9.55
N VAL A 257 15.42 8.07 9.28
CA VAL A 257 15.53 8.65 7.94
C VAL A 257 16.33 9.95 7.95
N TRP A 258 17.32 10.04 7.08
CA TRP A 258 18.05 11.28 6.81
C TRP A 258 17.54 11.88 5.50
N GLY A 259 16.76 12.92 5.61
CA GLY A 259 16.13 13.59 4.47
C GLY A 259 14.63 13.26 4.32
N SER A 260 13.89 14.25 3.85
CA SER A 260 12.45 14.09 3.63
C SER A 260 12.16 13.58 2.22
N VAL A 261 11.34 12.56 2.12
CA VAL A 261 10.76 12.09 0.84
C VAL A 261 9.49 12.85 0.50
N VAL A 262 8.97 13.65 1.44
CA VAL A 262 7.74 14.40 1.26
C VAL A 262 7.98 15.53 0.26
N SER A 263 7.40 15.40 -0.92
CA SER A 263 7.41 16.40 -2.00
C SER A 263 5.97 16.85 -2.27
N PRO A 264 5.46 17.84 -1.52
CA PRO A 264 4.08 18.29 -1.67
C PRO A 264 3.87 18.93 -3.04
N SER A 265 2.84 18.50 -3.72
CA SER A 265 2.38 19.11 -4.97
C SER A 265 0.87 19.27 -4.97
N VAL A 266 0.40 20.29 -5.69
CA VAL A 266 -1.03 20.53 -5.89
C VAL A 266 -1.35 20.32 -7.37
N TYR A 267 -2.40 19.57 -7.62
CA TYR A 267 -2.89 19.29 -8.96
C TYR A 267 -4.42 19.14 -8.92
N PHE A 268 -5.05 18.88 -10.04
CA PHE A 268 -6.47 18.59 -10.10
C PHE A 268 -6.77 17.42 -11.01
N GLY A 269 -7.65 16.53 -10.55
CA GLY A 269 -8.25 15.48 -11.37
C GLY A 269 -7.51 14.13 -11.34
N PHE A 270 -6.42 13.98 -10.58
CA PHE A 270 -5.68 12.71 -10.43
C PHE A 270 -5.44 12.01 -11.78
N LEU A 271 -5.83 10.74 -11.93
CA LEU A 271 -5.71 9.96 -13.15
C LEU A 271 -6.96 10.01 -14.04
N ALA A 272 -7.98 10.83 -13.71
CA ALA A 272 -9.13 10.99 -14.58
C ALA A 272 -8.70 11.48 -15.97
N GLU A 273 -9.28 10.93 -17.02
CA GLU A 273 -8.98 11.33 -18.40
C GLU A 273 -9.24 12.83 -18.62
N LYS A 274 -10.43 13.28 -18.20
CA LYS A 274 -10.79 14.70 -18.20
C LYS A 274 -10.58 15.31 -16.83
N LYS A 275 -9.71 16.32 -16.71
CA LYS A 275 -9.42 17.03 -15.45
C LYS A 275 -10.54 18.02 -15.10
N SER A 276 -11.72 17.48 -14.81
CA SER A 276 -12.95 18.21 -14.49
C SER A 276 -13.79 17.43 -13.48
N LEU A 277 -14.72 18.09 -12.78
CA LEU A 277 -15.62 17.38 -11.84
C LEU A 277 -16.41 16.24 -12.49
N PRO A 278 -17.02 16.41 -13.68
CA PRO A 278 -17.62 15.27 -14.38
C PRO A 278 -16.62 14.15 -14.74
N GLY A 279 -15.39 14.51 -15.15
CA GLY A 279 -14.36 13.53 -15.46
C GLY A 279 -13.93 12.74 -14.21
N ILE A 280 -13.80 13.40 -13.05
CA ILE A 280 -13.56 12.73 -11.77
C ILE A 280 -14.71 11.79 -11.42
N ALA A 281 -15.96 12.22 -11.62
CA ALA A 281 -17.13 11.38 -11.35
C ALA A 281 -17.14 10.11 -12.24
N VAL A 282 -16.82 10.25 -13.53
CA VAL A 282 -16.68 9.12 -14.45
C VAL A 282 -15.57 8.18 -13.97
N TYR A 283 -14.39 8.71 -13.67
CA TYR A 283 -13.27 7.92 -13.18
C TYR A 283 -13.61 7.12 -11.89
N LEU A 284 -14.22 7.79 -10.90
CA LEU A 284 -14.67 7.14 -9.66
C LEU A 284 -15.72 6.06 -9.93
N PHE A 285 -16.64 6.30 -10.88
CA PHE A 285 -17.63 5.29 -11.27
C PHE A 285 -16.97 4.09 -11.95
N GLU A 286 -16.03 4.30 -12.84
CA GLU A 286 -15.34 3.21 -13.53
C GLU A 286 -14.57 2.31 -12.56
N ILE A 287 -13.75 2.90 -11.67
CA ILE A 287 -12.91 2.12 -10.76
C ILE A 287 -13.65 1.48 -9.57
N SER A 288 -14.79 2.04 -9.16
CA SER A 288 -15.49 1.63 -7.93
C SER A 288 -16.98 1.31 -8.13
N GLY A 289 -17.48 1.37 -9.36
CA GLY A 289 -18.91 1.23 -9.61
C GLY A 289 -19.70 2.32 -8.89
N ILE A 290 -20.72 1.91 -8.17
CA ILE A 290 -21.65 2.84 -7.51
C ILE A 290 -21.14 3.38 -6.15
N VAL A 291 -20.00 2.92 -5.63
CA VAL A 291 -19.61 3.16 -4.23
C VAL A 291 -19.52 4.65 -3.91
N PHE A 292 -18.72 5.42 -4.64
CA PHE A 292 -18.54 6.85 -4.33
C PHE A 292 -19.73 7.71 -4.74
N LEU A 293 -20.24 7.54 -5.95
CA LEU A 293 -21.36 8.35 -6.44
C LEU A 293 -22.66 8.00 -5.73
N GLY A 294 -22.90 6.72 -5.49
CA GLY A 294 -24.10 6.26 -4.80
C GLY A 294 -24.12 6.67 -3.33
N VAL A 295 -22.96 6.86 -2.67
CA VAL A 295 -22.92 7.40 -1.31
C VAL A 295 -23.56 8.80 -1.26
N LEU A 296 -23.38 9.66 -2.28
CA LEU A 296 -24.02 10.97 -2.34
C LEU A 296 -25.56 10.85 -2.27
N VAL A 297 -26.12 9.80 -2.90
CA VAL A 297 -27.55 9.49 -2.79
C VAL A 297 -27.88 8.92 -1.41
N LEU A 298 -27.06 8.05 -0.87
CA LEU A 298 -27.26 7.46 0.46
C LEU A 298 -27.30 8.54 1.56
N LEU A 299 -26.55 9.65 1.43
CA LEU A 299 -26.55 10.73 2.41
C LEU A 299 -27.98 11.25 2.73
N PHE A 300 -28.93 11.17 1.79
CA PHE A 300 -30.32 11.58 2.03
C PHE A 300 -31.09 10.61 2.93
N PHE A 301 -30.66 9.35 3.00
CA PHE A 301 -31.31 8.28 3.77
C PHE A 301 -30.60 7.95 5.09
N LEU A 302 -29.41 8.53 5.32
CA LEU A 302 -28.61 8.34 6.53
C LEU A 302 -29.09 9.26 7.65
N LYS A 303 -28.96 8.79 8.90
CA LYS A 303 -29.15 9.61 10.10
C LYS A 303 -28.05 10.68 10.21
N LYS A 304 -28.24 11.67 11.06
CA LYS A 304 -27.32 12.82 11.20
C LYS A 304 -25.87 12.40 11.49
N MET A 305 -25.65 11.48 12.43
CA MET A 305 -24.33 10.93 12.74
C MET A 305 -23.74 10.13 11.58
N GLU A 306 -24.51 9.19 11.04
CA GLU A 306 -24.09 8.36 9.91
C GLU A 306 -23.66 9.25 8.72
N ARG A 307 -24.44 10.31 8.44
CA ARG A 307 -24.14 11.29 7.39
C ARG A 307 -22.85 12.06 7.64
N ALA A 308 -22.64 12.55 8.86
CA ALA A 308 -21.43 13.26 9.24
C ALA A 308 -20.18 12.38 9.04
N VAL A 309 -20.25 11.12 9.48
CA VAL A 309 -19.16 10.16 9.32
C VAL A 309 -18.93 9.83 7.84
N ALA A 310 -20.00 9.57 7.07
CA ALA A 310 -19.88 9.26 5.64
C ALA A 310 -19.22 10.40 4.84
N VAL A 311 -19.62 11.65 5.12
CA VAL A 311 -18.99 12.84 4.50
C VAL A 311 -17.52 12.95 4.90
N SER A 312 -17.19 12.70 6.16
CA SER A 312 -15.80 12.79 6.63
C SER A 312 -14.90 11.74 5.95
N ILE A 313 -15.43 10.55 5.69
CA ILE A 313 -14.70 9.47 4.99
C ILE A 313 -14.38 9.84 3.53
N LEU A 314 -15.06 10.79 2.92
CA LEU A 314 -14.74 11.26 1.57
C LEU A 314 -13.49 12.18 1.52
N PHE A 315 -13.02 12.71 2.65
CA PHE A 315 -11.90 13.67 2.67
C PHE A 315 -10.60 13.09 2.10
N PRO A 316 -10.18 11.85 2.40
CA PRO A 316 -9.02 11.26 1.75
C PRO A 316 -9.19 11.14 0.22
N THR A 317 -10.39 10.81 -0.26
CA THR A 317 -10.66 10.79 -1.70
C THR A 317 -10.53 12.18 -2.31
N ILE A 318 -11.09 13.21 -1.69
CA ILE A 318 -10.94 14.60 -2.16
C ILE A 318 -9.45 14.97 -2.21
N PHE A 319 -8.70 14.64 -1.15
CA PHE A 319 -7.25 14.86 -1.11
C PHE A 319 -6.54 14.18 -2.29
N ALA A 320 -6.88 12.93 -2.59
CA ALA A 320 -6.29 12.18 -3.70
C ALA A 320 -6.44 12.87 -5.06
N PHE A 321 -7.46 13.69 -5.26
CA PHE A 321 -7.72 14.41 -6.51
C PHE A 321 -7.14 15.83 -6.57
N VAL A 322 -6.61 16.37 -5.47
CA VAL A 322 -6.14 17.75 -5.43
C VAL A 322 -4.70 17.94 -4.98
N ALA A 323 -4.11 16.96 -4.29
CA ALA A 323 -2.76 17.06 -3.75
C ALA A 323 -2.04 15.72 -3.72
N SER A 324 -0.71 15.75 -3.83
CA SER A 324 0.19 14.62 -3.56
C SER A 324 1.26 15.02 -2.56
N LEU A 325 1.75 14.04 -1.81
CA LEU A 325 2.89 14.19 -0.91
C LEU A 325 4.12 13.44 -1.42
N THR A 326 4.02 12.78 -2.57
CA THR A 326 5.09 12.00 -3.19
C THR A 326 5.27 12.41 -4.65
N PRO A 327 6.46 12.24 -5.24
CA PRO A 327 6.69 12.50 -6.67
C PRO A 327 5.77 11.67 -7.57
N ASP A 328 5.51 10.42 -7.20
CA ASP A 328 4.60 9.54 -7.94
C ASP A 328 3.16 9.74 -7.44
N ILE A 329 2.32 10.35 -8.29
CA ILE A 329 0.89 10.59 -7.98
C ILE A 329 0.09 9.29 -7.88
N ASN A 330 0.54 8.17 -8.49
CA ASN A 330 -0.17 6.90 -8.44
C ASN A 330 -0.33 6.40 -6.99
N VAL A 331 0.58 6.77 -6.10
CA VAL A 331 0.51 6.45 -4.66
C VAL A 331 -0.81 6.93 -4.02
N ASN A 332 -1.44 7.96 -4.58
CA ASN A 332 -2.71 8.50 -4.09
C ASN A 332 -3.90 7.53 -4.20
N HIS A 333 -3.79 6.43 -4.96
CA HIS A 333 -4.77 5.34 -4.90
C HIS A 333 -5.05 4.86 -3.47
N LYS A 334 -4.04 4.89 -2.60
CA LYS A 334 -4.19 4.47 -1.19
C LYS A 334 -5.26 5.27 -0.47
N TYR A 335 -5.38 6.58 -0.74
CA TYR A 335 -6.42 7.42 -0.13
C TYR A 335 -7.82 7.07 -0.63
N ILE A 336 -7.94 6.76 -1.93
CA ILE A 336 -9.20 6.29 -2.52
C ILE A 336 -9.59 4.94 -1.94
N ILE A 337 -8.63 3.99 -1.83
CA ILE A 337 -8.82 2.65 -1.25
C ILE A 337 -9.29 2.75 0.20
N ILE A 338 -8.69 3.63 1.00
CA ILE A 338 -9.05 3.80 2.42
C ILE A 338 -10.48 4.34 2.55
N SER A 339 -10.83 5.38 1.80
CA SER A 339 -12.22 5.88 1.77
C SER A 339 -13.20 4.79 1.31
N TYR A 340 -12.88 4.06 0.25
CA TYR A 340 -13.66 2.95 -0.27
C TYR A 340 -13.96 1.91 0.81
N ALA A 341 -12.94 1.48 1.55
CA ALA A 341 -13.06 0.47 2.57
C ALA A 341 -14.01 0.89 3.71
N PHE A 342 -13.91 2.13 4.17
CA PHE A 342 -14.82 2.64 5.21
C PHE A 342 -16.23 2.96 4.70
N LEU A 343 -16.39 3.35 3.43
CA LEU A 343 -17.72 3.57 2.83
C LEU A 343 -18.52 2.27 2.72
N ALA A 344 -17.89 1.11 2.64
CA ALA A 344 -18.55 -0.19 2.66
C ALA A 344 -19.48 -0.38 3.87
N VAL A 345 -19.20 0.29 5.00
CA VAL A 345 -20.06 0.29 6.20
C VAL A 345 -21.47 0.81 5.89
N PHE A 346 -21.56 1.90 5.13
CA PHE A 346 -22.85 2.50 4.77
C PHE A 346 -23.59 1.70 3.70
N TRP A 347 -22.86 1.11 2.77
CA TRP A 347 -23.45 0.21 1.78
C TRP A 347 -23.99 -1.08 2.42
N GLY A 348 -23.26 -1.66 3.38
CA GLY A 348 -23.75 -2.80 4.17
C GLY A 348 -25.04 -2.47 4.92
N GLY A 349 -25.11 -1.28 5.54
CA GLY A 349 -26.31 -0.79 6.18
C GLY A 349 -27.47 -0.54 5.21
N ALA A 350 -27.20 0.06 4.04
CA ALA A 350 -28.22 0.35 3.04
C ALA A 350 -28.83 -0.93 2.45
N VAL A 351 -28.00 -1.89 2.04
CA VAL A 351 -28.44 -3.17 1.48
C VAL A 351 -29.20 -3.98 2.52
N SER A 352 -28.72 -4.00 3.79
CA SER A 352 -29.42 -4.66 4.88
C SER A 352 -30.80 -4.06 5.14
N ARG A 353 -30.93 -2.71 5.19
CA ARG A 353 -32.23 -2.02 5.34
C ARG A 353 -33.17 -2.32 4.18
N LEU A 354 -32.65 -2.32 2.95
CA LEU A 354 -33.42 -2.59 1.74
C LEU A 354 -33.95 -4.03 1.71
N PHE A 355 -33.13 -4.99 2.15
CA PHE A 355 -33.55 -6.40 2.26
C PHE A 355 -34.72 -6.60 3.22
N HIS A 356 -34.76 -5.83 4.32
CA HIS A 356 -35.83 -5.87 5.30
C HIS A 356 -37.04 -4.98 4.94
N TRP A 357 -36.93 -4.22 3.83
CA TRP A 357 -38.07 -3.47 3.32
C TRP A 357 -39.18 -4.42 2.84
N LYS A 358 -40.45 -4.06 3.11
CA LYS A 358 -41.59 -4.95 2.88
C LYS A 358 -41.69 -5.36 1.41
N GLY A 359 -41.82 -6.69 1.17
CA GLY A 359 -42.13 -7.30 -0.12
C GLY A 359 -40.94 -7.85 -0.90
N ALA A 360 -41.23 -8.46 -2.06
CA ALA A 360 -40.25 -9.07 -2.94
C ALA A 360 -39.30 -8.03 -3.59
N VAL A 361 -39.82 -6.84 -3.88
CA VAL A 361 -39.08 -5.77 -4.55
C VAL A 361 -37.84 -5.37 -3.75
N GLY A 362 -37.96 -5.17 -2.44
CA GLY A 362 -36.82 -4.84 -1.59
C GLY A 362 -35.72 -5.91 -1.60
N LYS A 363 -36.11 -7.19 -1.58
CA LYS A 363 -35.18 -8.32 -1.65
C LYS A 363 -34.46 -8.39 -3.00
N ILE A 364 -35.20 -8.21 -4.11
CA ILE A 364 -34.61 -8.20 -5.46
C ILE A 364 -33.64 -7.05 -5.62
N LEU A 365 -34.02 -5.85 -5.23
CA LEU A 365 -33.13 -4.68 -5.31
C LEU A 365 -31.88 -4.83 -4.41
N SER A 366 -32.03 -5.40 -3.21
CA SER A 366 -30.88 -5.66 -2.34
C SER A 366 -29.92 -6.68 -2.96
N LEU A 367 -30.43 -7.71 -3.62
CA LEU A 367 -29.59 -8.69 -4.33
C LEU A 367 -28.87 -8.05 -5.52
N ILE A 368 -29.56 -7.26 -6.34
CA ILE A 368 -28.93 -6.54 -7.47
C ILE A 368 -27.82 -5.61 -6.96
N LEU A 369 -28.08 -4.86 -5.90
CA LEU A 369 -27.06 -3.99 -5.30
C LEU A 369 -25.88 -4.78 -4.72
N ALA A 370 -26.14 -5.88 -4.01
CA ALA A 370 -25.08 -6.72 -3.46
C ALA A 370 -24.20 -7.30 -4.58
N LEU A 371 -24.79 -7.80 -5.67
CA LEU A 371 -24.06 -8.28 -6.84
C LEU A 371 -23.26 -7.14 -7.49
N SER A 372 -23.86 -5.96 -7.68
CA SER A 372 -23.15 -4.80 -8.24
C SER A 372 -21.95 -4.36 -7.40
N LEU A 373 -22.02 -4.56 -6.08
CA LEU A 373 -20.97 -4.20 -5.14
C LEU A 373 -19.89 -5.30 -4.98
N THR A 374 -20.04 -6.48 -5.57
CA THR A 374 -19.13 -7.61 -5.31
C THR A 374 -18.65 -8.35 -6.55
N ILE A 375 -19.40 -8.35 -7.65
CA ILE A 375 -19.15 -9.27 -8.78
C ILE A 375 -17.76 -9.07 -9.40
N THR A 376 -17.29 -7.83 -9.53
CA THR A 376 -15.95 -7.56 -10.06
C THR A 376 -14.88 -8.18 -9.17
N GLY A 377 -14.99 -8.02 -7.85
CA GLY A 377 -14.06 -8.62 -6.91
C GLY A 377 -14.16 -10.15 -6.82
N ILE A 378 -15.34 -10.72 -6.96
CA ILE A 378 -15.52 -12.18 -7.05
C ILE A 378 -14.76 -12.71 -8.28
N TYR A 379 -14.86 -12.01 -9.41
CA TYR A 379 -14.13 -12.40 -10.62
C TYR A 379 -12.61 -12.22 -10.47
N ASP A 380 -12.14 -11.16 -9.81
CA ASP A 380 -10.72 -10.99 -9.48
C ASP A 380 -10.19 -12.18 -8.66
N PHE A 381 -10.94 -12.67 -7.68
CA PHE A 381 -10.56 -13.87 -6.93
C PHE A 381 -10.51 -15.13 -7.81
N ALA A 382 -11.44 -15.27 -8.75
CA ALA A 382 -11.40 -16.37 -9.71
C ALA A 382 -10.13 -16.31 -10.59
N VAL A 383 -9.74 -15.10 -11.02
CA VAL A 383 -8.50 -14.87 -11.77
C VAL A 383 -7.28 -15.25 -10.92
N ILE A 384 -7.21 -14.76 -9.66
CA ILE A 384 -6.10 -15.10 -8.74
C ILE A 384 -5.98 -16.63 -8.56
N LEU A 385 -7.09 -17.33 -8.38
CA LEU A 385 -7.09 -18.79 -8.19
C LEU A 385 -6.60 -19.54 -9.43
N LYS A 386 -6.99 -19.09 -10.63
CA LYS A 386 -6.54 -19.69 -11.90
C LYS A 386 -5.06 -19.42 -12.15
N ASP A 387 -4.63 -18.17 -11.97
CA ASP A 387 -3.28 -17.73 -12.26
C ASP A 387 -2.25 -18.24 -11.24
N ASN A 388 -2.71 -18.59 -10.02
CA ASN A 388 -1.84 -19.11 -8.97
C ASN A 388 -1.10 -20.41 -9.37
N ASP A 389 -1.57 -21.11 -10.38
CA ASP A 389 -0.94 -22.35 -10.90
C ASP A 389 -0.03 -22.12 -12.11
N SER A 390 -0.07 -20.96 -12.78
CA SER A 390 0.55 -20.79 -14.09
C SER A 390 1.86 -19.99 -14.11
N GLY A 391 1.81 -18.71 -14.04
CA GLY A 391 2.96 -17.86 -14.39
C GLY A 391 3.54 -17.03 -13.25
N HIS A 392 2.75 -16.79 -12.22
CA HIS A 392 3.14 -15.90 -11.10
C HIS A 392 3.77 -16.64 -9.91
N ARG A 393 4.20 -17.88 -10.10
CA ARG A 393 4.96 -18.62 -9.08
C ARG A 393 6.46 -18.42 -9.25
N VAL A 394 7.09 -17.85 -8.23
CA VAL A 394 8.53 -17.81 -8.08
C VAL A 394 8.94 -18.79 -7.00
N SER A 395 9.85 -19.69 -7.34
CA SER A 395 10.52 -20.56 -6.37
C SER A 395 11.95 -20.10 -6.19
N VAL A 396 12.30 -19.77 -4.94
CA VAL A 396 13.67 -19.39 -4.57
C VAL A 396 14.18 -20.42 -3.58
N ASN A 397 15.35 -20.98 -3.87
CA ASN A 397 16.05 -21.83 -2.93
C ASN A 397 16.83 -20.95 -1.94
N LEU A 398 16.25 -20.78 -0.73
CA LEU A 398 16.87 -19.96 0.32
C LEU A 398 18.18 -20.56 0.90
N ASN A 399 18.50 -21.80 0.51
CA ASN A 399 19.73 -22.51 0.89
C ASN A 399 20.58 -22.83 -0.35
N SER A 400 20.44 -22.08 -1.43
CA SER A 400 21.33 -22.21 -2.59
C SER A 400 22.76 -21.81 -2.21
N GLY A 401 23.75 -22.32 -2.94
CA GLY A 401 25.15 -21.94 -2.74
C GLY A 401 25.34 -20.44 -2.80
N LEU A 402 24.69 -19.76 -3.74
CA LEU A 402 24.72 -18.30 -3.86
C LEU A 402 24.13 -17.59 -2.63
N THR A 403 22.90 -17.96 -2.24
CA THR A 403 22.23 -17.33 -1.08
C THR A 403 23.01 -17.52 0.20
N SER A 404 23.57 -18.72 0.42
CA SER A 404 24.39 -19.04 1.59
C SER A 404 25.69 -18.27 1.57
N TRP A 405 26.39 -18.25 0.45
CA TRP A 405 27.66 -17.53 0.32
C TRP A 405 27.47 -16.02 0.56
N LEU A 406 26.45 -15.41 -0.02
CA LEU A 406 26.14 -13.99 0.18
C LEU A 406 25.86 -13.68 1.65
N ALA A 407 25.06 -14.52 2.31
CA ALA A 407 24.70 -14.33 3.72
C ALA A 407 25.89 -14.49 4.68
N GLU A 408 26.89 -15.32 4.34
CA GLU A 408 28.08 -15.60 5.15
C GLU A 408 29.20 -14.58 4.92
N ASN A 409 29.34 -14.07 3.70
CA ASN A 409 30.49 -13.26 3.30
C ASN A 409 30.21 -11.77 3.24
N LEU A 410 28.96 -11.32 2.97
CA LEU A 410 28.64 -9.91 2.94
C LEU A 410 28.17 -9.42 4.30
N LYS A 411 28.82 -8.35 4.78
CA LYS A 411 28.45 -7.65 6.01
C LYS A 411 27.48 -6.51 5.69
N LYS A 412 26.93 -5.90 6.74
CA LYS A 412 25.97 -4.80 6.65
C LYS A 412 26.43 -3.63 5.76
N ASP A 413 27.72 -3.29 5.83
CA ASP A 413 28.28 -2.16 5.10
C ASP A 413 28.85 -2.55 3.73
N ASP A 414 28.69 -3.82 3.34
CA ASP A 414 29.07 -4.28 2.02
C ASP A 414 27.97 -3.97 1.00
N LEU A 415 28.41 -3.55 -0.18
CA LEU A 415 27.54 -3.11 -1.26
C LEU A 415 27.84 -3.95 -2.50
N ILE A 416 26.85 -4.76 -2.92
CA ILE A 416 26.99 -5.56 -4.12
C ILE A 416 26.35 -4.88 -5.33
N LEU A 417 27.15 -4.70 -6.38
CA LEU A 417 26.65 -4.31 -7.69
C LEU A 417 26.04 -5.53 -8.39
N THR A 418 24.83 -5.41 -8.87
CA THR A 418 24.07 -6.46 -9.57
C THR A 418 23.60 -5.95 -10.93
N PRO A 419 23.13 -6.84 -11.83
CA PRO A 419 22.34 -6.42 -12.99
C PRO A 419 21.18 -5.49 -12.58
N GLU A 420 20.66 -4.72 -13.52
CA GLU A 420 19.62 -3.70 -13.30
C GLU A 420 18.41 -4.23 -12.53
N TYR A 421 18.03 -5.48 -12.78
CA TYR A 421 17.00 -6.20 -12.03
C TYR A 421 17.68 -7.36 -11.31
N SER A 422 17.91 -7.17 -10.01
CA SER A 422 18.60 -8.17 -9.21
C SER A 422 17.88 -9.52 -9.22
N ILE A 423 18.65 -10.59 -9.32
CA ILE A 423 18.10 -11.96 -9.28
C ILE A 423 17.49 -12.27 -7.90
N ASN A 424 16.53 -13.19 -7.89
CA ASN A 424 15.76 -13.49 -6.68
C ASN A 424 16.62 -14.01 -5.52
N GLU A 425 17.66 -14.77 -5.78
CA GLU A 425 18.59 -15.29 -4.78
C GLU A 425 19.34 -14.16 -4.06
N VAL A 426 19.78 -13.15 -4.78
CA VAL A 426 20.41 -11.96 -4.19
C VAL A 426 19.41 -11.17 -3.36
N THR A 427 18.22 -10.90 -3.93
CA THR A 427 17.13 -10.23 -3.21
C THR A 427 16.78 -10.94 -1.89
N MET A 428 16.77 -12.26 -1.90
CA MET A 428 16.40 -13.11 -0.75
C MET A 428 17.57 -13.44 0.19
N SER A 429 18.78 -12.98 -0.09
CA SER A 429 19.93 -13.19 0.80
C SER A 429 20.02 -12.18 1.95
N GLY A 430 19.35 -11.03 1.83
CA GLY A 430 19.34 -9.97 2.86
C GLY A 430 20.48 -8.95 2.74
N VAL A 431 21.22 -8.97 1.64
CA VAL A 431 22.35 -8.07 1.37
C VAL A 431 21.91 -6.71 0.83
N MET A 432 22.80 -5.72 0.91
CA MET A 432 22.61 -4.39 0.37
C MET A 432 23.07 -4.34 -1.08
N MET A 433 22.14 -4.06 -2.01
CA MET A 433 22.42 -3.92 -3.44
C MET A 433 22.71 -2.46 -3.78
N TYR A 434 23.69 -2.22 -4.65
CA TYR A 434 23.99 -0.87 -5.14
C TYR A 434 22.77 -0.24 -5.85
N LEU A 435 22.18 -0.97 -6.79
CA LEU A 435 20.91 -0.63 -7.45
C LEU A 435 20.22 -1.93 -7.87
N GLY A 436 19.39 -2.49 -6.97
CA GLY A 436 18.77 -3.78 -7.21
C GLY A 436 17.51 -3.74 -8.09
N TRP A 437 16.68 -2.70 -7.92
CA TRP A 437 15.45 -2.48 -8.69
C TRP A 437 15.20 -0.98 -8.83
N PRO A 438 15.54 -0.38 -9.96
CA PRO A 438 15.49 1.07 -10.15
C PRO A 438 14.11 1.68 -9.89
N TYR A 439 13.04 1.07 -10.39
CA TYR A 439 11.68 1.58 -10.22
C TYR A 439 11.27 1.73 -8.75
N TYR A 440 11.55 0.73 -7.93
CA TYR A 440 11.19 0.79 -6.50
C TYR A 440 12.04 1.81 -5.73
N ALA A 441 13.30 1.92 -6.05
CA ALA A 441 14.17 2.92 -5.44
C ALA A 441 13.76 4.34 -5.87
N TRP A 442 13.47 4.56 -7.15
CA TRP A 442 12.97 5.83 -7.66
C TRP A 442 11.65 6.24 -7.01
N SER A 443 10.67 5.34 -6.91
CA SER A 443 9.38 5.62 -6.28
C SER A 443 9.50 5.96 -4.79
N ALA A 444 10.56 5.48 -4.13
CA ALA A 444 10.93 5.86 -2.77
C ALA A 444 11.74 7.16 -2.68
N GLY A 445 12.03 7.83 -3.80
CA GLY A 445 12.70 9.13 -3.83
C GLY A 445 14.23 9.09 -3.83
N TYR A 446 14.83 7.98 -4.30
CA TYR A 446 16.28 7.88 -4.50
C TYR A 446 16.67 8.32 -5.92
N ASP A 447 17.90 8.82 -6.06
CA ASP A 447 18.49 9.17 -7.38
C ASP A 447 19.01 7.93 -8.10
N THR A 448 18.10 7.25 -8.77
CA THR A 448 18.42 6.01 -9.51
C THR A 448 19.14 6.25 -10.81
N TYR A 449 18.95 7.41 -11.45
CA TYR A 449 19.60 7.73 -12.73
C TYR A 449 21.12 7.83 -12.57
N TYR A 450 21.58 8.46 -11.49
CA TYR A 450 22.99 8.54 -11.19
C TYR A 450 23.62 7.14 -11.04
N ARG A 451 23.03 6.29 -10.17
CA ARG A 451 23.56 4.93 -9.96
C ARG A 451 23.46 4.03 -11.18
N ALA A 452 22.40 4.16 -11.98
CA ALA A 452 22.27 3.42 -13.22
C ALA A 452 23.41 3.77 -14.21
N ALA A 453 23.73 5.05 -14.38
CA ALA A 453 24.83 5.48 -15.22
C ALA A 453 26.19 4.95 -14.74
N ARG A 454 26.43 4.96 -13.41
CA ARG A 454 27.68 4.43 -12.82
C ARG A 454 27.76 2.90 -12.95
N ALA A 455 26.63 2.18 -12.80
CA ALA A 455 26.58 0.73 -13.04
C ALA A 455 26.93 0.38 -14.49
N VAL A 456 26.36 1.10 -15.47
CA VAL A 456 26.73 0.94 -16.89
C VAL A 456 28.22 1.16 -17.09
N GLU A 457 28.79 2.23 -16.54
CA GLU A 457 30.22 2.52 -16.65
C GLU A 457 31.08 1.38 -16.11
N ILE A 458 30.76 0.84 -14.91
CA ILE A 458 31.51 -0.26 -14.29
C ILE A 458 31.45 -1.52 -15.16
N TYR A 459 30.27 -1.90 -15.65
CA TYR A 459 30.12 -3.13 -16.44
C TYR A 459 30.64 -3.03 -17.87
N THR A 460 30.76 -1.83 -18.46
CA THR A 460 31.07 -1.68 -19.89
C THR A 460 32.40 -1.01 -20.20
N THR A 461 33.13 -0.49 -19.19
CA THR A 461 34.42 0.16 -19.42
C THR A 461 35.50 -0.81 -19.90
N ALA A 462 36.30 -0.39 -20.88
CA ALA A 462 37.49 -1.11 -21.32
C ALA A 462 38.77 -0.75 -20.51
N SER A 463 38.65 0.19 -19.56
CA SER A 463 39.79 0.70 -18.79
C SER A 463 39.77 0.23 -17.33
N ALA A 464 40.74 -0.56 -16.93
CA ALA A 464 40.90 -0.97 -15.54
C ALA A 464 41.09 0.23 -14.56
N GLN A 465 41.67 1.36 -15.04
CA GLN A 465 41.79 2.55 -14.23
C GLN A 465 40.44 3.21 -13.95
N VAL A 466 39.58 3.32 -14.99
CA VAL A 466 38.21 3.85 -14.85
C VAL A 466 37.40 2.93 -13.94
N LEU A 467 37.49 1.61 -14.16
CA LEU A 467 36.82 0.61 -13.32
C LEU A 467 37.18 0.78 -11.85
N LYS A 468 38.47 0.78 -11.51
CA LYS A 468 38.95 0.94 -10.11
C LYS A 468 38.45 2.24 -9.50
N LYS A 469 38.61 3.35 -10.22
CA LYS A 469 38.20 4.67 -9.74
C LYS A 469 36.71 4.73 -9.45
N THR A 470 35.86 4.23 -10.40
CA THR A 470 34.41 4.26 -10.25
C THR A 470 33.94 3.35 -9.11
N VAL A 471 34.50 2.16 -8.98
CA VAL A 471 34.18 1.21 -7.90
C VAL A 471 34.54 1.80 -6.53
N GLU A 472 35.71 2.48 -6.41
CA GLU A 472 36.14 3.13 -5.18
C GLU A 472 35.25 4.34 -4.82
N GLU A 473 34.94 5.22 -5.79
CA GLU A 473 34.06 6.36 -5.59
C GLU A 473 32.66 5.94 -5.12
N GLU A 474 32.13 4.83 -5.66
CA GLU A 474 30.80 4.29 -5.33
C GLU A 474 30.81 3.32 -4.14
N GLN A 475 31.98 3.06 -3.55
CA GLN A 475 32.16 2.16 -2.40
C GLN A 475 31.59 0.75 -2.63
N ILE A 476 31.64 0.26 -3.86
CA ILE A 476 31.17 -1.07 -4.22
C ILE A 476 32.21 -2.10 -3.75
N THR A 477 31.75 -3.11 -2.99
CA THR A 477 32.61 -4.12 -2.38
C THR A 477 32.58 -5.44 -3.11
N TYR A 478 31.53 -5.68 -3.89
CA TYR A 478 31.38 -6.87 -4.73
C TYR A 478 30.72 -6.51 -6.05
N ILE A 479 31.16 -7.18 -7.12
CA ILE A 479 30.55 -7.05 -8.45
C ILE A 479 30.03 -8.44 -8.84
N LEU A 480 28.73 -8.58 -9.02
CA LEU A 480 28.09 -9.80 -9.53
C LEU A 480 27.98 -9.71 -11.05
N PHE A 481 28.43 -10.76 -11.71
CA PHE A 481 28.30 -10.97 -13.14
C PHE A 481 27.40 -12.17 -13.42
N GLU A 482 26.44 -12.01 -14.32
CA GLU A 482 25.58 -13.08 -14.83
C GLU A 482 25.87 -13.30 -16.30
N GLU A 483 26.05 -14.55 -16.70
CA GLU A 483 26.35 -14.90 -18.09
C GLU A 483 25.28 -14.39 -19.04
N GLY A 484 25.71 -13.69 -20.08
CA GLY A 484 24.84 -13.11 -21.12
C GLY A 484 24.15 -11.80 -20.72
N MET A 485 24.48 -11.21 -19.54
CA MET A 485 23.95 -9.92 -19.17
C MET A 485 24.42 -8.80 -20.13
N LYS A 486 23.53 -7.86 -20.39
CA LYS A 486 23.78 -6.67 -21.21
C LYS A 486 23.23 -5.43 -20.52
N PHE A 487 23.86 -4.29 -20.77
CA PHE A 487 23.37 -2.99 -20.33
C PHE A 487 23.16 -2.08 -21.54
N GLU A 488 21.95 -1.60 -21.76
CA GLU A 488 21.60 -0.70 -22.87
C GLU A 488 22.18 -1.16 -24.21
N GLU A 489 22.01 -2.43 -24.55
CA GLU A 489 22.57 -3.09 -25.75
C GLU A 489 24.11 -3.20 -25.78
N LYS A 490 24.82 -2.66 -24.79
CA LYS A 490 26.27 -2.81 -24.67
C LYS A 490 26.64 -4.15 -24.05
N GLU A 491 27.66 -4.78 -24.59
CA GLU A 491 28.25 -5.98 -24.00
C GLU A 491 29.02 -5.62 -22.72
N CYS A 492 28.85 -6.44 -21.69
CA CYS A 492 29.60 -6.28 -20.45
C CYS A 492 31.03 -6.78 -20.63
N ARG A 493 31.97 -6.04 -20.07
CA ARG A 493 33.42 -6.31 -20.14
C ARG A 493 33.88 -7.09 -18.89
N GLU A 494 33.39 -8.34 -18.77
CA GLU A 494 33.82 -9.20 -17.68
C GLU A 494 35.34 -9.44 -17.69
N ASP A 495 35.96 -9.48 -18.87
CA ASP A 495 37.41 -9.60 -19.03
C ASP A 495 38.17 -8.53 -18.21
N VAL A 496 37.75 -7.28 -18.28
CA VAL A 496 38.37 -6.18 -17.54
C VAL A 496 38.11 -6.31 -16.03
N ILE A 497 36.92 -6.78 -15.63
CA ILE A 497 36.59 -7.00 -14.23
C ILE A 497 37.44 -8.12 -13.66
N ALA A 498 37.55 -9.25 -14.35
CA ALA A 498 38.32 -10.43 -13.94
C ALA A 498 39.83 -10.16 -13.88
N ASP A 499 40.35 -9.35 -14.81
CA ASP A 499 41.76 -8.91 -14.77
C ASP A 499 42.07 -7.93 -13.63
N THR A 500 41.03 -7.26 -13.11
CA THR A 500 41.18 -6.21 -12.08
C THR A 500 40.95 -6.71 -10.67
N TYR A 501 39.96 -7.62 -10.50
CA TYR A 501 39.48 -8.07 -9.19
C TYR A 501 39.46 -9.61 -9.09
N PRO A 502 39.78 -10.20 -7.93
CA PRO A 502 39.75 -11.64 -7.73
C PRO A 502 38.32 -12.18 -7.79
N LEU A 503 38.18 -13.34 -8.43
CA LEU A 503 36.95 -14.15 -8.37
C LEU A 503 36.83 -14.73 -6.96
N VAL A 504 35.74 -14.43 -6.25
CA VAL A 504 35.50 -14.88 -4.86
C VAL A 504 34.34 -15.88 -4.76
N TYR A 505 33.49 -15.94 -5.76
CA TYR A 505 32.41 -16.92 -5.86
C TYR A 505 32.09 -17.24 -7.32
N GLN A 506 31.77 -18.52 -7.56
CA GLN A 506 31.21 -18.99 -8.83
C GLN A 506 30.11 -20.01 -8.54
N SER A 507 28.96 -19.90 -9.21
CA SER A 507 27.90 -20.89 -9.12
C SER A 507 28.31 -22.23 -9.77
N ASP A 508 27.68 -23.35 -9.36
CA ASP A 508 28.02 -24.67 -9.85
C ASP A 508 27.87 -24.81 -11.37
N ASP A 509 26.94 -24.09 -11.97
CA ASP A 509 26.73 -24.03 -13.43
C ASP A 509 27.62 -22.98 -14.13
N GLY A 510 28.44 -22.25 -13.39
CA GLY A 510 29.34 -21.20 -13.90
C GLY A 510 28.67 -19.92 -14.38
N ARG A 511 27.34 -19.83 -14.31
CA ARG A 511 26.60 -18.69 -14.87
C ARG A 511 26.70 -17.43 -14.02
N ILE A 512 26.86 -17.55 -12.71
CA ILE A 512 26.97 -16.44 -11.78
C ILE A 512 28.38 -16.43 -11.21
N ARG A 513 29.03 -15.30 -11.34
CA ARG A 513 30.38 -15.03 -10.80
C ARG A 513 30.36 -13.75 -9.97
N ILE A 514 31.08 -13.75 -8.86
CA ILE A 514 31.22 -12.57 -8.00
C ILE A 514 32.70 -12.25 -7.82
N TYR A 515 33.04 -11.00 -8.07
CA TYR A 515 34.38 -10.45 -7.91
C TYR A 515 34.42 -9.56 -6.67
N GLY A 516 35.43 -9.77 -5.84
CA GLY A 516 35.66 -8.96 -4.62
C GLY A 516 36.53 -7.76 -4.92
N THR A 517 36.09 -6.56 -4.53
CA THR A 517 36.81 -5.31 -4.81
C THR A 517 37.65 -4.82 -3.63
N LYS A 518 37.47 -5.39 -2.43
CA LYS A 518 38.30 -5.11 -1.25
C LYS A 518 39.60 -5.95 -1.30
N GLU A 519 40.72 -5.33 -0.99
CA GLU A 519 42.00 -6.00 -0.78
C GLU A 519 41.97 -6.90 0.47
#